data_0214de627232867b6c803ffeeab88d19
#
_entry.id   0214de627232867b6c803ffeeab88d19
#
_cell.length_a   1.000
_cell.length_b   1.000
_cell.length_c   1.000
_cell.angle_alpha   90.00
_cell.angle_beta   90.00
_cell.angle_gamma   90.00
#
_symmetry.space_group_name_H-M   'P 1'
#
loop_
_entity.id
_entity.type
_entity.pdbx_description
1 polymer ?
#
loop_
_entity_poly.entity_id
_entity_poly.type
_entity_poly.pdbx_seq_one_letter_code
_entity_poly.pdbx_strand_id
1 'polypeptide(L)'
;MKNNGEQQDLLLPKWLEWAREIQAISQTGLHFAENHYQRERFSRLIEIAADIISVHSDLDQAELVEIFNDQIGYATPRIDVRGAVFQNGKLLLVRERADGGWTMPGGWADVGDVPSTAVEREVLEEAGFEVSAQRVIGVYDANRTGPLEVFHAFKIVFLCDILGGEPRTSNETSQVGFFSRDDIPEFLSGERTR
;
A
#
# COMPACT_ATOMS: atom_id res chain seq x y z
N MET A 1 16.95 -26.68 -20.27
CA MET A 1 16.08 -27.00 -19.13
C MET A 1 15.40 -25.70 -18.72
N LYS A 2 14.11 -25.57 -18.96
CA LYS A 2 13.34 -24.36 -18.64
C LYS A 2 12.94 -24.46 -17.17
N ASN A 3 13.52 -23.63 -16.32
CA ASN A 3 12.99 -23.41 -14.97
C ASN A 3 11.76 -22.49 -15.11
N ASN A 4 10.59 -23.10 -15.15
CA ASN A 4 9.35 -22.44 -14.82
C ASN A 4 9.37 -22.19 -13.30
N GLY A 5 9.89 -21.05 -12.87
CA GLY A 5 9.53 -20.49 -11.59
C GLY A 5 8.05 -20.12 -11.65
N GLU A 6 7.18 -21.00 -11.18
CA GLU A 6 5.81 -20.65 -10.83
C GLU A 6 5.91 -19.57 -9.74
N GLN A 7 5.78 -18.30 -10.15
CA GLN A 7 5.33 -17.26 -9.25
C GLN A 7 4.00 -17.80 -8.68
N GLN A 8 4.01 -18.29 -7.45
CA GLN A 8 2.78 -18.41 -6.68
C GLN A 8 2.24 -16.97 -6.56
N ASP A 9 1.33 -16.63 -7.47
CA ASP A 9 0.42 -15.50 -7.28
C ASP A 9 -0.18 -15.70 -5.87
N LEU A 10 0.22 -14.88 -4.91
CA LEU A 10 -0.45 -14.81 -3.61
C LEU A 10 -1.85 -14.28 -3.90
N LEU A 11 -2.74 -15.22 -4.21
CA LEU A 11 -4.13 -14.90 -4.50
C LEU A 11 -4.72 -14.26 -3.25
N LEU A 12 -5.27 -13.08 -3.43
CA LEU A 12 -6.03 -12.39 -2.40
C LEU A 12 -7.08 -13.38 -1.84
N PRO A 13 -7.23 -13.52 -0.52
CA PRO A 13 -8.29 -14.36 0.02
C PRO A 13 -9.65 -13.92 -0.50
N LYS A 14 -10.46 -14.87 -0.95
CA LYS A 14 -11.78 -14.58 -1.55
C LYS A 14 -12.69 -13.76 -0.64
N TRP A 15 -12.64 -14.00 0.66
CA TRP A 15 -13.42 -13.23 1.63
C TRP A 15 -13.05 -11.73 1.61
N LEU A 16 -11.76 -11.39 1.41
CA LEU A 16 -11.33 -10.01 1.36
C LEU A 16 -11.69 -9.34 0.02
N GLU A 17 -11.60 -10.07 -1.09
CA GLU A 17 -12.12 -9.59 -2.38
C GLU A 17 -13.59 -9.22 -2.26
N TRP A 18 -14.41 -10.13 -1.71
CA TRP A 18 -15.85 -9.89 -1.54
C TRP A 18 -16.13 -8.73 -0.58
N ALA A 19 -15.45 -8.66 0.55
CA ALA A 19 -15.65 -7.57 1.51
C ALA A 19 -15.36 -6.21 0.87
N ARG A 20 -14.28 -6.08 0.13
CA ARG A 20 -13.91 -4.85 -0.58
C ARG A 20 -14.89 -4.49 -1.69
N GLU A 21 -15.32 -5.47 -2.47
CA GLU A 21 -16.32 -5.25 -3.52
C GLU A 21 -17.65 -4.78 -2.93
N ILE A 22 -18.13 -5.43 -1.87
CA ILE A 22 -19.34 -5.02 -1.16
C ILE A 22 -19.18 -3.61 -0.58
N GLN A 23 -18.06 -3.31 0.06
CA GLN A 23 -17.77 -1.98 0.61
C GLN A 23 -17.77 -0.91 -0.50
N ALA A 24 -17.07 -1.14 -1.61
CA ALA A 24 -16.98 -0.18 -2.72
C ALA A 24 -18.34 0.08 -3.39
N ILE A 25 -19.13 -0.97 -3.64
CA ILE A 25 -20.49 -0.85 -4.16
C ILE A 25 -21.37 -0.04 -3.19
N SER A 26 -21.24 -0.32 -1.90
CA SER A 26 -22.07 0.32 -0.86
C SER A 26 -21.71 1.79 -0.68
N GLN A 27 -20.43 2.13 -0.61
CA GLN A 27 -19.96 3.50 -0.56
C GLN A 27 -20.46 4.32 -1.76
N THR A 28 -20.29 3.79 -2.96
CA THR A 28 -20.77 4.43 -4.19
C THR A 28 -22.30 4.53 -4.17
N GLY A 29 -22.99 3.47 -3.75
CA GLY A 29 -24.45 3.45 -3.65
C GLY A 29 -24.98 4.46 -2.64
N LEU A 30 -24.35 4.63 -1.48
CA LEU A 30 -24.72 5.66 -0.49
C LEU A 30 -24.57 7.08 -1.04
N HIS A 31 -23.50 7.33 -1.82
CA HIS A 31 -23.29 8.63 -2.44
C HIS A 31 -24.41 9.01 -3.42
N PHE A 32 -24.92 8.05 -4.19
CA PHE A 32 -26.00 8.28 -5.17
C PHE A 32 -27.40 7.93 -4.66
N ALA A 33 -27.56 7.55 -3.40
CA ALA A 33 -28.85 7.14 -2.84
C ALA A 33 -29.85 8.31 -2.78
N GLU A 34 -30.99 8.14 -3.47
CA GLU A 34 -32.04 9.15 -3.58
C GLU A 34 -33.12 9.05 -2.48
N ASN A 35 -33.22 7.88 -1.82
CA ASN A 35 -34.26 7.63 -0.82
C ASN A 35 -33.74 6.83 0.39
N HIS A 36 -34.57 6.81 1.46
CA HIS A 36 -34.23 6.12 2.71
C HIS A 36 -34.00 4.61 2.53
N TYR A 37 -34.79 3.94 1.72
CA TYR A 37 -34.66 2.49 1.52
C TYR A 37 -33.34 2.11 0.84
N GLN A 38 -32.87 2.92 -0.10
CA GLN A 38 -31.56 2.71 -0.71
C GLN A 38 -30.43 2.91 0.32
N ARG A 39 -30.51 3.99 1.13
CA ARG A 39 -29.52 4.26 2.19
C ARG A 39 -29.46 3.12 3.19
N GLU A 40 -30.60 2.66 3.71
CA GLU A 40 -30.67 1.56 4.65
C GLU A 40 -30.01 0.28 4.11
N ARG A 41 -30.28 -0.07 2.84
CA ARG A 41 -29.68 -1.26 2.21
C ARG A 41 -28.18 -1.15 2.04
N PHE A 42 -27.68 0.01 1.56
CA PHE A 42 -26.24 0.21 1.39
C PHE A 42 -25.52 0.28 2.75
N SER A 43 -26.11 0.92 3.76
CA SER A 43 -25.56 0.88 5.12
C SER A 43 -25.47 -0.55 5.66
N ARG A 44 -26.50 -1.37 5.43
CA ARG A 44 -26.46 -2.78 5.83
C ARG A 44 -25.37 -3.57 5.10
N LEU A 45 -25.11 -3.28 3.84
CA LEU A 45 -24.01 -3.92 3.10
C LEU A 45 -22.62 -3.48 3.63
N ILE A 46 -22.45 -2.24 4.08
CA ILE A 46 -21.25 -1.78 4.79
C ILE A 46 -21.01 -2.60 6.06
N GLU A 47 -22.05 -2.79 6.88
CA GLU A 47 -21.96 -3.63 8.08
C GLU A 47 -21.55 -5.07 7.75
N ILE A 48 -22.10 -5.66 6.68
CA ILE A 48 -21.73 -7.01 6.23
C ILE A 48 -20.27 -7.07 5.78
N ALA A 49 -19.79 -6.08 5.04
CA ALA A 49 -18.40 -6.02 4.62
C ALA A 49 -17.44 -5.93 5.83
N ALA A 50 -17.78 -5.08 6.82
CA ALA A 50 -17.04 -4.97 8.07
C ALA A 50 -17.04 -6.27 8.87
N ASP A 51 -18.19 -6.96 8.94
CA ASP A 51 -18.34 -8.25 9.62
C ASP A 51 -17.45 -9.33 8.98
N ILE A 52 -17.44 -9.42 7.64
CA ILE A 52 -16.55 -10.35 6.92
C ILE A 52 -15.08 -10.10 7.28
N ILE A 53 -14.64 -8.84 7.35
CA ILE A 53 -13.24 -8.51 7.67
C ILE A 53 -12.93 -8.83 9.13
N SER A 54 -13.79 -8.47 10.08
CA SER A 54 -13.58 -8.68 11.51
C SER A 54 -13.48 -10.16 11.88
N VAL A 55 -14.25 -11.02 11.23
CA VAL A 55 -14.17 -12.50 11.44
C VAL A 55 -12.83 -13.09 11.00
N HIS A 56 -12.11 -12.45 10.08
CA HIS A 56 -10.87 -12.96 9.50
C HIS A 56 -9.62 -12.12 9.85
N SER A 57 -9.76 -11.15 10.76
CA SER A 57 -8.66 -10.28 11.21
C SER A 57 -8.86 -9.91 12.68
N ASP A 58 -7.88 -9.20 13.26
CA ASP A 58 -7.97 -8.67 14.62
C ASP A 58 -8.63 -7.28 14.68
N LEU A 59 -9.26 -6.83 13.59
CA LEU A 59 -9.93 -5.52 13.52
C LEU A 59 -11.35 -5.59 14.08
N ASP A 60 -11.73 -4.56 14.83
CA ASP A 60 -13.08 -4.45 15.39
C ASP A 60 -14.11 -4.07 14.32
N GLN A 61 -15.28 -4.72 14.33
CA GLN A 61 -16.33 -4.47 13.36
C GLN A 61 -16.87 -3.04 13.42
N ALA A 62 -17.06 -2.49 14.62
CA ALA A 62 -17.62 -1.15 14.76
C ALA A 62 -16.63 -0.07 14.25
N GLU A 63 -15.33 -0.24 14.53
CA GLU A 63 -14.29 0.63 13.98
C GLU A 63 -14.25 0.56 12.46
N LEU A 64 -14.37 -0.64 11.88
CA LEU A 64 -14.44 -0.81 10.41
C LEU A 64 -15.65 -0.11 9.80
N VAL A 65 -16.82 -0.19 10.43
CA VAL A 65 -18.04 0.50 9.97
C VAL A 65 -17.85 2.01 9.99
N GLU A 66 -17.23 2.56 11.05
CA GLU A 66 -16.88 4.00 11.12
C GLU A 66 -15.94 4.39 9.99
N ILE A 67 -14.82 3.65 9.82
CA ILE A 67 -13.84 3.90 8.75
C ILE A 67 -14.49 3.87 7.36
N PHE A 68 -15.42 2.95 7.11
CA PHE A 68 -16.11 2.85 5.83
C PHE A 68 -17.13 3.96 5.60
N ASN A 69 -17.82 4.40 6.65
CA ASN A 69 -18.79 5.50 6.56
C ASN A 69 -18.12 6.87 6.36
N ASP A 70 -16.87 7.02 6.80
CA ASP A 70 -16.07 8.22 6.57
C ASP A 70 -15.59 8.35 5.12
N GLN A 71 -15.67 7.28 4.33
CA GLN A 71 -15.34 7.30 2.91
C GLN A 71 -16.55 7.78 2.09
N ILE A 72 -16.46 9.01 1.57
CA ILE A 72 -17.55 9.63 0.79
C ILE A 72 -17.21 9.58 -0.71
N GLY A 73 -18.23 9.36 -1.54
CA GLY A 73 -18.12 9.45 -2.99
C GLY A 73 -17.86 8.10 -3.68
N TYR A 74 -17.39 8.17 -4.93
CA TYR A 74 -17.07 6.96 -5.71
C TYR A 74 -15.83 6.27 -5.15
N ALA A 75 -15.94 4.98 -4.84
CA ALA A 75 -14.83 4.19 -4.32
C ALA A 75 -13.74 4.01 -5.39
N THR A 76 -12.51 4.42 -5.07
CA THR A 76 -11.33 4.24 -5.93
C THR A 76 -10.19 3.60 -5.14
N PRO A 77 -9.27 2.87 -5.79
CA PRO A 77 -8.05 2.43 -5.13
C PRO A 77 -7.23 3.62 -4.62
N ARG A 78 -6.60 3.44 -3.48
CA ARG A 78 -5.61 4.40 -2.96
C ARG A 78 -4.31 4.31 -3.77
N ILE A 79 -3.48 5.34 -3.71
CA ILE A 79 -2.20 5.40 -4.40
C ILE A 79 -1.07 5.41 -3.37
N ASP A 80 -0.16 4.44 -3.50
CA ASP A 80 1.09 4.33 -2.77
C ASP A 80 2.24 4.54 -3.77
N VAL A 81 3.21 5.40 -3.47
CA VAL A 81 4.37 5.67 -4.32
C VAL A 81 5.63 5.09 -3.69
N ARG A 82 6.50 4.46 -4.49
CA ARG A 82 7.77 3.86 -4.02
C ARG A 82 8.94 4.27 -4.89
N GLY A 83 10.05 4.62 -4.25
CA GLY A 83 11.30 5.00 -4.91
C GLY A 83 12.27 3.83 -5.06
N ALA A 84 12.49 3.38 -6.30
CA ALA A 84 13.59 2.47 -6.62
C ALA A 84 14.86 3.29 -6.89
N VAL A 85 15.69 3.41 -5.85
CA VAL A 85 16.94 4.20 -5.87
C VAL A 85 18.12 3.24 -5.91
N PHE A 86 18.98 3.39 -6.89
CA PHE A 86 20.15 2.52 -7.05
C PHE A 86 21.45 3.28 -6.88
N GLN A 87 22.40 2.68 -6.15
CA GLN A 87 23.78 3.14 -6.06
C GLN A 87 24.74 1.95 -6.21
N ASN A 88 25.64 2.01 -7.15
CA ASN A 88 26.63 0.94 -7.42
C ASN A 88 25.99 -0.46 -7.63
N GLY A 89 24.84 -0.51 -8.31
CA GLY A 89 24.10 -1.75 -8.57
C GLY A 89 23.33 -2.31 -7.37
N LYS A 90 23.23 -1.57 -6.27
CA LYS A 90 22.50 -1.92 -5.05
C LYS A 90 21.24 -1.07 -4.91
N LEU A 91 20.16 -1.67 -4.45
CA LEU A 91 18.87 -1.04 -4.18
C LEU A 91 18.83 -0.46 -2.78
N LEU A 92 18.36 0.77 -2.66
CA LEU A 92 18.08 1.41 -1.38
C LEU A 92 16.82 0.80 -0.75
N LEU A 93 16.95 0.35 0.49
CA LEU A 93 15.82 -0.07 1.33
C LEU A 93 15.89 0.65 2.68
N VAL A 94 14.72 0.85 3.27
CA VAL A 94 14.52 1.34 4.62
C VAL A 94 13.87 0.26 5.48
N ARG A 95 14.17 0.23 6.78
CA ARG A 95 13.55 -0.69 7.72
C ARG A 95 12.48 0.03 8.50
N GLU A 96 11.23 -0.33 8.30
CA GLU A 96 10.10 0.27 9.00
C GLU A 96 10.14 -0.02 10.50
N ARG A 97 9.68 0.93 11.30
CA ARG A 97 9.55 0.73 12.76
C ARG A 97 8.28 -0.02 13.12
N ALA A 98 7.26 0.07 12.28
CA ALA A 98 5.94 -0.50 12.53
C ALA A 98 5.98 -2.02 12.63
N ASP A 99 6.66 -2.69 11.69
CA ASP A 99 6.75 -4.14 11.64
C ASP A 99 8.19 -4.69 11.65
N GLY A 100 9.18 -3.81 11.50
CA GLY A 100 10.60 -4.15 11.42
C GLY A 100 11.03 -4.75 10.08
N GLY A 101 10.16 -4.73 9.08
CA GLY A 101 10.45 -5.20 7.73
C GLY A 101 11.18 -4.17 6.88
N TRP A 102 11.80 -4.63 5.78
CA TRP A 102 12.49 -3.79 4.82
C TRP A 102 11.61 -3.51 3.60
N THR A 103 11.63 -2.27 3.11
CA THR A 103 10.87 -1.85 1.93
C THR A 103 11.62 -0.80 1.14
N MET A 104 11.22 -0.56 -0.10
CA MET A 104 11.61 0.66 -0.81
C MET A 104 11.01 1.87 -0.11
N PRO A 105 11.75 2.98 0.06
CA PRO A 105 11.22 4.19 0.66
C PRO A 105 10.02 4.69 -0.15
N GLY A 106 8.99 5.19 0.54
CA GLY A 106 7.76 5.70 -0.06
C GLY A 106 6.53 5.44 0.80
N GLY A 107 5.41 6.06 0.44
CA GLY A 107 4.18 6.05 1.23
C GLY A 107 2.95 6.41 0.41
N TRP A 108 1.89 6.78 1.12
CA TRP A 108 0.65 7.23 0.52
C TRP A 108 0.83 8.58 -0.16
N ALA A 109 0.30 8.72 -1.38
CA ALA A 109 0.23 10.02 -2.03
C ALA A 109 -0.94 10.82 -1.46
N ASP A 110 -0.69 12.06 -1.07
CA ASP A 110 -1.72 12.98 -0.58
C ASP A 110 -2.51 13.61 -1.73
N VAL A 111 -3.73 14.06 -1.41
CA VAL A 111 -4.55 14.81 -2.37
C VAL A 111 -3.86 16.14 -2.72
N GLY A 112 -3.57 16.29 -4.01
CA GLY A 112 -2.84 17.43 -4.54
C GLY A 112 -1.38 17.15 -4.85
N ASP A 113 -0.85 16.02 -4.43
CA ASP A 113 0.51 15.59 -4.78
C ASP A 113 0.64 15.29 -6.28
N VAL A 114 1.78 15.68 -6.84
CA VAL A 114 2.27 15.09 -8.09
C VAL A 114 3.03 13.82 -7.71
N PRO A 115 2.68 12.64 -8.26
CA PRO A 115 3.27 11.37 -7.79
C PRO A 115 4.81 11.32 -7.82
N SER A 116 5.46 12.02 -8.78
CA SER A 116 6.92 12.13 -8.82
C SER A 116 7.49 12.94 -7.66
N THR A 117 6.85 14.06 -7.30
CA THR A 117 7.30 14.89 -6.16
C THR A 117 6.96 14.24 -4.82
N ALA A 118 5.87 13.47 -4.75
CA ALA A 118 5.55 12.68 -3.57
C ALA A 118 6.65 11.67 -3.28
N VAL A 119 7.06 10.86 -4.26
CA VAL A 119 8.12 9.87 -4.04
C VAL A 119 9.47 10.50 -3.72
N GLU A 120 9.81 11.67 -4.31
CA GLU A 120 11.04 12.40 -3.98
C GLU A 120 11.05 12.86 -2.52
N ARG A 121 9.90 13.37 -2.03
CA ARG A 121 9.70 13.76 -0.64
C ARG A 121 9.85 12.56 0.31
N GLU A 122 9.16 11.46 0.02
CA GLU A 122 9.22 10.25 0.85
C GLU A 122 10.65 9.68 0.95
N VAL A 123 11.40 9.61 -0.16
CA VAL A 123 12.80 9.15 -0.15
C VAL A 123 13.67 10.05 0.72
N LEU A 124 13.46 11.36 0.68
CA LEU A 124 14.20 12.31 1.51
C LEU A 124 13.84 12.15 3.00
N GLU A 125 12.56 12.03 3.31
CA GLU A 125 12.07 11.93 4.70
C GLU A 125 12.47 10.61 5.35
N GLU A 126 12.33 9.49 4.64
CA GLU A 126 12.55 8.15 5.18
C GLU A 126 13.99 7.67 5.11
N ALA A 127 14.75 8.10 4.10
CA ALA A 127 16.09 7.59 3.84
C ALA A 127 17.18 8.67 3.86
N GLY A 128 16.84 9.97 3.82
CA GLY A 128 17.77 11.10 3.86
C GLY A 128 18.44 11.45 2.52
N PHE A 129 18.00 10.84 1.41
CA PHE A 129 18.53 11.13 0.09
C PHE A 129 17.66 12.09 -0.69
N GLU A 130 18.28 13.11 -1.28
CA GLU A 130 17.66 13.93 -2.32
C GLU A 130 17.73 13.17 -3.64
N VAL A 131 16.57 12.95 -4.26
CA VAL A 131 16.48 12.19 -5.51
C VAL A 131 15.65 12.93 -6.56
N SER A 132 15.80 12.52 -7.82
CA SER A 132 14.92 12.92 -8.91
C SER A 132 14.23 11.70 -9.50
N ALA A 133 12.90 11.72 -9.50
CA ALA A 133 12.08 10.69 -10.11
C ALA A 133 12.12 10.79 -11.63
N GLN A 134 12.72 9.79 -12.29
CA GLN A 134 12.96 9.81 -13.72
C GLN A 134 11.79 9.26 -14.53
N ARG A 135 11.24 8.12 -14.09
CA ARG A 135 10.13 7.44 -14.77
C ARG A 135 9.49 6.40 -13.89
N VAL A 136 8.24 6.09 -14.19
CA VAL A 136 7.55 4.92 -13.62
C VAL A 136 8.14 3.64 -14.23
N ILE A 137 8.50 2.68 -13.39
CA ILE A 137 9.01 1.37 -13.78
C ILE A 137 8.00 0.24 -13.51
N GLY A 138 6.95 0.51 -12.74
CA GLY A 138 5.88 -0.44 -12.51
C GLY A 138 4.69 0.17 -11.79
N VAL A 139 3.53 -0.43 -12.05
CA VAL A 139 2.30 -0.20 -11.28
C VAL A 139 1.81 -1.58 -10.84
N TYR A 140 1.69 -1.77 -9.54
CA TYR A 140 1.36 -3.07 -8.94
C TYR A 140 0.11 -2.95 -8.09
N ASP A 141 -0.68 -4.01 -8.08
CA ASP A 141 -1.70 -4.19 -7.05
C ASP A 141 -1.00 -4.46 -5.71
N ALA A 142 -1.16 -3.54 -4.75
CA ALA A 142 -0.50 -3.62 -3.45
C ALA A 142 -0.82 -4.91 -2.69
N ASN A 143 -1.96 -5.54 -2.98
CA ASN A 143 -2.41 -6.74 -2.29
C ASN A 143 -1.80 -8.04 -2.81
N ARG A 144 -1.19 -7.99 -3.99
CA ARG A 144 -0.47 -9.15 -4.56
C ARG A 144 0.98 -9.22 -4.11
N THR A 145 1.51 -8.13 -3.54
CA THR A 145 2.92 -7.99 -3.20
C THR A 145 3.17 -7.46 -1.79
N GLY A 146 2.14 -7.38 -0.94
CA GLY A 146 2.27 -6.80 0.39
C GLY A 146 1.20 -7.31 1.38
N PRO A 147 1.04 -6.65 2.53
CA PRO A 147 0.08 -7.03 3.54
C PRO A 147 -1.34 -6.90 3.00
N LEU A 148 -2.27 -7.64 3.62
CA LEU A 148 -3.68 -7.48 3.32
C LEU A 148 -4.18 -6.14 3.88
N GLU A 149 -4.24 -5.15 3.02
CA GLU A 149 -4.84 -3.87 3.35
C GLU A 149 -6.37 -3.98 3.35
N VAL A 150 -7.04 -3.24 4.22
CA VAL A 150 -8.52 -3.16 4.21
C VAL A 150 -9.00 -2.55 2.90
N PHE A 151 -8.32 -1.50 2.43
CA PHE A 151 -8.63 -0.86 1.16
C PHE A 151 -7.74 -1.35 0.03
N HIS A 152 -8.32 -1.38 -1.17
CA HIS A 152 -7.54 -1.64 -2.37
C HIS A 152 -6.59 -0.48 -2.64
N ALA A 153 -5.35 -0.79 -3.03
CA ALA A 153 -4.34 0.20 -3.37
C ALA A 153 -3.49 -0.22 -4.57
N PHE A 154 -2.99 0.77 -5.30
CA PHE A 154 -1.95 0.57 -6.30
C PHE A 154 -0.62 1.14 -5.80
N LYS A 155 0.46 0.37 -5.97
CA LYS A 155 1.83 0.83 -5.78
C LYS A 155 2.41 1.29 -7.11
N ILE A 156 2.80 2.57 -7.17
CA ILE A 156 3.49 3.16 -8.32
C ILE A 156 4.97 3.24 -7.98
N VAL A 157 5.79 2.48 -8.68
CA VAL A 157 7.24 2.45 -8.44
C VAL A 157 7.95 3.35 -9.46
N PHE A 158 8.70 4.31 -8.95
CA PHE A 158 9.53 5.22 -9.73
C PHE A 158 11.00 4.80 -9.68
N LEU A 159 11.69 4.82 -10.82
CA LEU A 159 13.13 4.84 -10.86
C LEU A 159 13.60 6.25 -10.49
N CYS A 160 14.48 6.35 -9.49
CA CYS A 160 14.99 7.62 -8.99
C CYS A 160 16.51 7.66 -9.03
N ASP A 161 17.04 8.80 -9.45
CA ASP A 161 18.49 9.11 -9.44
C ASP A 161 18.83 9.92 -8.19
N ILE A 162 19.94 9.60 -7.53
CA ILE A 162 20.45 10.34 -6.36
C ILE A 162 21.05 11.66 -6.83
N LEU A 163 20.59 12.76 -6.25
CA LEU A 163 21.15 14.10 -6.44
C LEU A 163 22.10 14.50 -5.30
N GLY A 164 21.83 14.00 -4.07
CA GLY A 164 22.60 14.33 -2.89
C GLY A 164 22.06 13.63 -1.63
N GLY A 165 22.49 14.12 -0.48
CA GLY A 165 22.07 13.58 0.81
C GLY A 165 22.96 12.45 1.30
N GLU A 166 22.62 11.94 2.48
CA GLU A 166 23.32 10.82 3.14
C GLU A 166 22.29 9.96 3.89
N PRO A 167 22.59 8.67 4.16
CA PRO A 167 21.66 7.79 4.85
C PRO A 167 21.24 8.36 6.20
N ARG A 168 19.95 8.56 6.40
CA ARG A 168 19.38 9.08 7.64
C ARG A 168 18.05 8.39 7.91
N THR A 169 17.89 7.91 9.13
CA THR A 169 16.61 7.35 9.61
C THR A 169 15.61 8.45 9.97
N SER A 170 14.35 8.10 10.08
CA SER A 170 13.26 9.00 10.45
C SER A 170 12.48 8.50 11.68
N ASN A 171 11.35 9.14 11.96
CA ASN A 171 10.40 8.64 12.96
C ASN A 171 9.75 7.32 12.53
N GLU A 172 9.68 7.04 11.24
CA GLU A 172 9.05 5.86 10.66
C GLU A 172 10.06 4.76 10.34
N THR A 173 11.32 5.12 10.08
CA THR A 173 12.38 4.19 9.70
C THR A 173 13.46 4.04 10.78
N SER A 174 13.93 2.81 10.99
CA SER A 174 14.94 2.47 11.98
C SER A 174 16.33 2.22 11.41
N GLN A 175 16.40 1.85 10.13
CA GLN A 175 17.65 1.60 9.39
C GLN A 175 17.49 1.98 7.93
N VAL A 176 18.60 2.35 7.28
CA VAL A 176 18.69 2.67 5.86
C VAL A 176 19.89 1.94 5.30
N GLY A 177 19.76 1.29 4.14
CA GLY A 177 20.88 0.56 3.55
C GLY A 177 20.71 0.26 2.07
N PHE A 178 21.84 -0.01 1.40
CA PHE A 178 21.88 -0.45 0.01
C PHE A 178 22.19 -1.94 -0.06
N PHE A 179 21.36 -2.69 -0.74
CA PHE A 179 21.43 -4.15 -0.84
C PHE A 179 21.63 -4.60 -2.27
N SER A 180 22.55 -5.54 -2.50
CA SER A 180 22.63 -6.24 -3.77
C SER A 180 21.45 -7.20 -3.92
N ARG A 181 21.19 -7.67 -5.13
CA ARG A 181 20.10 -8.62 -5.37
C ARG A 181 20.18 -9.86 -4.47
N ASP A 182 21.37 -10.34 -4.20
CA ASP A 182 21.61 -11.56 -3.44
C ASP A 182 21.61 -11.33 -1.91
N ASP A 183 21.70 -10.05 -1.48
CA ASP A 183 21.76 -9.65 -0.08
C ASP A 183 20.43 -8.97 0.39
N ILE A 184 19.38 -8.97 -0.43
CA ILE A 184 18.08 -8.41 -0.03
C ILE A 184 17.61 -9.15 1.22
N PRO A 185 17.22 -8.41 2.29
CA PRO A 185 16.76 -9.03 3.53
C PRO A 185 15.55 -9.94 3.30
N GLU A 186 15.50 -11.08 3.99
CA GLU A 186 14.41 -12.04 3.88
C GLU A 186 13.08 -11.48 4.40
N PHE A 187 13.14 -10.62 5.44
CA PHE A 187 11.95 -9.99 6.03
C PHE A 187 11.67 -8.66 5.36
N LEU A 188 10.74 -8.65 4.43
CA LEU A 188 10.22 -7.45 3.79
C LEU A 188 9.00 -6.94 4.54
N SER A 189 8.84 -5.60 4.59
CA SER A 189 7.67 -4.97 5.20
C SER A 189 6.40 -5.45 4.52
N GLY A 190 5.42 -5.77 5.36
CA GLY A 190 4.15 -6.26 4.90
C GLY A 190 4.14 -7.73 4.48
N GLU A 191 5.22 -8.48 4.59
CA GLU A 191 5.14 -9.94 4.57
C GLU A 191 4.46 -10.44 5.84
N ARG A 192 3.34 -11.16 5.68
CA ARG A 192 2.73 -11.86 6.81
C ARG A 192 3.71 -12.92 7.30
N THR A 193 4.19 -12.76 8.50
CA THR A 193 4.69 -13.89 9.28
C THR A 193 3.53 -14.88 9.43
N ARG A 194 3.72 -16.07 8.86
CA ARG A 194 2.79 -17.19 9.01
C ARG A 194 2.74 -17.65 10.46
#